data_7b1adbcc6579fc0bb5aae6aa0ffebe4f
#
_entry.id   7b1adbcc6579fc0bb5aae6aa0ffebe4f
#
_cell.length_a   1.000
_cell.length_b   1.000
_cell.length_c   1.000
_cell.angle_alpha   90.00
_cell.angle_beta   90.00
_cell.angle_gamma   90.00
#
_symmetry.space_group_name_H-M   'P 1'
#
loop_
_entity.id
_entity.type
_entity.pdbx_description
1 polymer ?
#
loop_
_entity_poly.entity_id
_entity_poly.type
_entity_poly.pdbx_seq_one_letter_code
_entity_poly.pdbx_strand_id
1 'polypeptide(L)'
;MGDGVPHVKQGSQARLAGQQAVLIRRCTISTQSFDAPTTQSWDYVDAWDEDSEILRESRTRGEELGCGAISRPTAALLRLLAASVNAQTVVEVGTGTGVSGAALLSGMTDAGVLTSIDVEAEHQRVARETFTALGYDHTRTRLIAGRALDVLPRLSDAAYDILFVDADKTEYPAILAQAKRLLRVGGLAIFDNVLWGGRLADAAQRDAETVALRDVAAAVRADDDWMPALLTVGDGLLVASLRGRS
;
A
#
# COMPACT_ATOMS: atom_id res chain seq x y z
N MET A 1 -28.83 -50.51 -71.30
CA MET A 1 -29.13 -50.83 -69.91
C MET A 1 -27.89 -51.26 -69.27
N GLY A 2 -27.38 -50.54 -68.30
CA GLY A 2 -26.19 -50.94 -67.59
C GLY A 2 -25.35 -49.75 -67.15
N ASP A 3 -25.59 -49.35 -65.99
CA ASP A 3 -25.01 -48.16 -65.37
C ASP A 3 -23.51 -48.31 -65.04
N GLY A 4 -22.75 -47.40 -65.49
CA GLY A 4 -21.34 -47.24 -65.16
C GLY A 4 -21.13 -46.15 -64.12
N VAL A 5 -20.78 -46.56 -62.92
CA VAL A 5 -20.37 -45.64 -61.83
C VAL A 5 -18.87 -45.39 -61.90
N PRO A 6 -18.36 -44.20 -61.95
CA PRO A 6 -16.91 -43.95 -61.95
C PRO A 6 -16.36 -43.95 -60.54
N HIS A 7 -15.31 -44.73 -60.34
CA HIS A 7 -14.43 -44.75 -59.20
C HIS A 7 -13.72 -43.38 -59.04
N VAL A 8 -14.00 -42.69 -57.94
CA VAL A 8 -13.21 -41.57 -57.47
C VAL A 8 -12.02 -42.09 -56.72
N LYS A 9 -10.82 -41.72 -57.17
CA LYS A 9 -9.52 -42.06 -56.60
C LYS A 9 -9.38 -41.40 -55.21
N GLN A 10 -9.22 -42.21 -54.16
CA GLN A 10 -8.64 -41.80 -52.90
C GLN A 10 -7.15 -41.58 -53.11
N GLY A 11 -6.71 -40.36 -52.96
CA GLY A 11 -5.30 -40.02 -53.03
C GLY A 11 -5.06 -38.55 -52.77
N SER A 12 -4.95 -38.17 -51.51
CA SER A 12 -4.23 -36.91 -51.11
C SER A 12 -4.63 -36.41 -49.71
N GLN A 13 -4.61 -37.26 -48.68
CA GLN A 13 -4.72 -36.81 -47.30
C GLN A 13 -3.59 -37.31 -46.39
N ALA A 14 -2.45 -37.56 -46.91
CA ALA A 14 -1.29 -38.09 -46.15
C ALA A 14 -0.03 -37.21 -46.30
N ARG A 15 -0.15 -35.87 -46.25
CA ARG A 15 1.01 -35.00 -46.24
C ARG A 15 0.84 -33.65 -45.53
N LEU A 16 0.20 -33.58 -44.37
CA LEU A 16 0.20 -32.39 -43.49
C LEU A 16 0.28 -32.67 -41.99
N ALA A 17 0.72 -33.86 -41.60
CA ALA A 17 0.88 -34.23 -40.19
C ALA A 17 2.37 -34.29 -39.79
N GLY A 18 3.17 -33.35 -40.19
CA GLY A 18 4.60 -33.41 -39.93
C GLY A 18 5.26 -32.04 -39.80
N GLN A 19 4.66 -31.10 -39.09
CA GLN A 19 5.42 -29.90 -38.72
C GLN A 19 4.82 -29.26 -37.45
N GLN A 20 5.72 -29.11 -36.49
CA GLN A 20 5.57 -28.31 -35.26
C GLN A 20 4.83 -28.93 -34.07
N ALA A 21 5.34 -30.05 -33.59
CA ALA A 21 5.38 -30.24 -32.15
C ALA A 21 6.45 -29.27 -31.59
N VAL A 22 6.09 -28.01 -31.39
CA VAL A 22 6.86 -27.09 -30.57
C VAL A 22 6.88 -27.70 -29.18
N LEU A 23 8.04 -28.18 -28.79
CA LEU A 23 8.33 -28.67 -27.46
C LEU A 23 8.20 -27.47 -26.51
N ILE A 24 6.97 -27.17 -26.05
CA ILE A 24 6.77 -26.36 -24.85
C ILE A 24 7.40 -27.21 -23.74
N ARG A 25 8.69 -26.97 -23.48
CA ARG A 25 9.29 -27.38 -22.22
C ARG A 25 8.38 -26.74 -21.16
N ARG A 26 7.51 -27.56 -20.57
CA ARG A 26 6.89 -27.23 -19.31
C ARG A 26 8.05 -26.92 -18.38
N CYS A 27 8.29 -25.62 -18.15
CA CYS A 27 9.08 -25.19 -17.03
C CYS A 27 8.33 -25.78 -15.83
N THR A 28 8.78 -26.92 -15.34
CA THR A 28 8.40 -27.41 -14.03
C THR A 28 8.98 -26.38 -13.08
N ILE A 29 8.21 -25.33 -12.79
CA ILE A 29 8.45 -24.54 -11.62
C ILE A 29 8.37 -25.56 -10.50
N SER A 30 9.52 -25.92 -9.93
CA SER A 30 9.58 -26.64 -8.69
C SER A 30 8.63 -25.89 -7.77
N THR A 31 7.54 -26.53 -7.38
CA THR A 31 6.70 -26.08 -6.27
C THR A 31 7.54 -26.28 -5.01
N GLN A 32 8.61 -25.49 -4.85
CA GLN A 32 9.14 -25.26 -3.52
C GLN A 32 7.97 -24.62 -2.79
N SER A 33 7.37 -25.38 -1.90
CA SER A 33 6.51 -24.84 -0.87
C SER A 33 7.39 -23.84 -0.12
N PHE A 34 7.18 -22.54 -0.35
CA PHE A 34 7.78 -21.56 0.53
C PHE A 34 7.13 -21.78 1.89
N ASP A 35 7.87 -22.32 2.82
CA ASP A 35 7.43 -22.39 4.20
C ASP A 35 7.14 -20.96 4.68
N ALA A 36 6.07 -20.82 5.45
CA ALA A 36 5.76 -19.52 6.03
C ALA A 36 6.96 -18.99 6.83
N PRO A 37 7.26 -17.70 6.80
CA PRO A 37 8.35 -17.13 7.58
C PRO A 37 8.22 -17.54 9.05
N THR A 38 9.32 -17.94 9.67
CA THR A 38 9.38 -18.28 11.09
C THR A 38 9.38 -17.01 11.94
N THR A 39 9.08 -17.13 13.24
CA THR A 39 9.26 -16.02 14.20
C THR A 39 10.66 -15.41 14.09
N GLN A 40 11.70 -16.25 14.00
CA GLN A 40 13.07 -15.80 13.84
C GLN A 40 13.29 -14.96 12.55
N SER A 41 12.59 -15.30 11.47
CA SER A 41 12.64 -14.50 10.23
C SER A 41 12.01 -13.12 10.44
N TRP A 42 10.89 -13.05 11.17
CA TRP A 42 10.24 -11.80 11.50
C TRP A 42 11.11 -10.93 12.44
N ASP A 43 11.69 -11.53 13.48
CA ASP A 43 12.60 -10.84 14.40
C ASP A 43 13.81 -10.26 13.65
N TYR A 44 14.35 -11.00 12.67
CA TYR A 44 15.46 -10.53 11.84
C TYR A 44 15.07 -9.33 11.00
N VAL A 45 13.88 -9.36 10.36
CA VAL A 45 13.38 -8.25 9.53
C VAL A 45 13.09 -7.02 10.40
N ASP A 46 12.52 -7.22 11.58
CA ASP A 46 12.25 -6.11 12.54
C ASP A 46 13.56 -5.46 13.06
N ALA A 47 14.61 -6.23 13.18
CA ALA A 47 15.94 -5.75 13.61
C ALA A 47 16.79 -5.18 12.46
N TRP A 48 16.34 -5.31 11.20
CA TRP A 48 17.12 -4.93 10.02
C TRP A 48 17.43 -3.43 9.94
N ASP A 49 16.45 -2.60 10.30
CA ASP A 49 16.60 -1.13 10.31
C ASP A 49 16.41 -0.62 11.75
N GLU A 50 17.42 0.07 12.27
CA GLU A 50 17.40 0.57 13.63
C GLU A 50 16.84 2.00 13.68
N ASP A 51 15.90 2.23 14.60
CA ASP A 51 15.45 3.58 14.89
C ASP A 51 16.59 4.43 15.48
N SER A 52 16.67 5.69 15.08
CA SER A 52 17.46 6.69 15.80
C SER A 52 16.94 6.85 17.24
N GLU A 53 17.72 7.46 18.11
CA GLU A 53 17.27 7.77 19.47
C GLU A 53 15.99 8.61 19.49
N ILE A 54 15.90 9.59 18.61
CA ILE A 54 14.69 10.44 18.44
C ILE A 54 13.46 9.60 18.08
N LEU A 55 13.59 8.64 17.17
CA LEU A 55 12.46 7.79 16.79
C LEU A 55 12.09 6.80 17.88
N ARG A 56 13.06 6.26 18.62
CA ARG A 56 12.77 5.42 19.80
C ARG A 56 12.01 6.18 20.87
N GLU A 57 12.42 7.40 21.17
CA GLU A 57 11.69 8.28 22.10
C GLU A 57 10.29 8.59 21.59
N SER A 58 10.13 8.91 20.29
CA SER A 58 8.82 9.16 19.68
C SER A 58 7.89 7.96 19.83
N ARG A 59 8.39 6.71 19.63
CA ARG A 59 7.59 5.48 19.83
C ARG A 59 7.16 5.33 21.30
N THR A 60 8.07 5.51 22.23
CA THR A 60 7.78 5.43 23.67
C THR A 60 6.68 6.43 24.06
N ARG A 61 6.78 7.66 23.59
CA ARG A 61 5.73 8.67 23.83
C ARG A 61 4.41 8.32 23.16
N GLY A 62 4.43 7.65 21.99
CA GLY A 62 3.24 7.13 21.34
C GLY A 62 2.54 6.07 22.22
N GLU A 63 3.28 5.14 22.80
CA GLU A 63 2.74 4.14 23.72
C GLU A 63 2.11 4.81 24.96
N GLU A 64 2.76 5.82 25.54
CA GLU A 64 2.24 6.59 26.69
C GLU A 64 0.95 7.34 26.34
N LEU A 65 0.80 7.81 25.11
CA LEU A 65 -0.41 8.50 24.61
C LEU A 65 -1.48 7.54 24.08
N GLY A 66 -1.21 6.22 24.06
CA GLY A 66 -2.13 5.22 23.55
C GLY A 66 -2.25 5.20 22.03
N CYS A 67 -1.32 5.82 21.29
CA CYS A 67 -1.20 5.70 19.85
C CYS A 67 0.02 4.83 19.48
N GLY A 68 -0.25 3.64 18.94
CA GLY A 68 0.80 2.74 18.46
C GLY A 68 1.47 3.31 17.20
N ALA A 69 2.80 3.27 17.15
CA ALA A 69 3.52 3.63 15.94
C ALA A 69 3.59 2.46 14.96
N ILE A 70 3.69 2.76 13.66
CA ILE A 70 3.92 1.74 12.62
C ILE A 70 5.17 0.90 12.92
N SER A 71 5.22 -0.35 12.43
CA SER A 71 6.39 -1.21 12.59
C SER A 71 7.64 -0.63 11.88
N ARG A 72 8.84 -1.06 12.27
CA ARG A 72 10.08 -0.65 11.58
C ARG A 72 10.10 -1.07 10.12
N PRO A 73 9.71 -2.30 9.74
CA PRO A 73 9.60 -2.70 8.34
C PRO A 73 8.60 -1.84 7.55
N THR A 74 7.47 -1.45 8.17
CA THR A 74 6.52 -0.52 7.54
C THR A 74 7.17 0.85 7.31
N ALA A 75 7.89 1.39 8.29
CA ALA A 75 8.60 2.67 8.15
C ALA A 75 9.65 2.62 7.04
N ALA A 76 10.45 1.54 6.97
CA ALA A 76 11.44 1.33 5.91
C ALA A 76 10.78 1.26 4.52
N LEU A 77 9.62 0.59 4.41
CA LEU A 77 8.89 0.50 3.16
C LEU A 77 8.28 1.85 2.75
N LEU A 78 7.71 2.63 3.69
CA LEU A 78 7.21 3.98 3.40
C LEU A 78 8.31 4.90 2.87
N ARG A 79 9.49 4.87 3.49
CA ARG A 79 10.69 5.59 3.02
C ARG A 79 11.05 5.18 1.59
N LEU A 80 11.12 3.88 1.32
CA LEU A 80 11.44 3.35 -0.01
C LEU A 80 10.39 3.77 -1.06
N LEU A 81 9.11 3.68 -0.74
CA LEU A 81 8.02 4.06 -1.65
C LEU A 81 8.07 5.56 -1.94
N ALA A 82 8.28 6.42 -0.93
CA ALA A 82 8.41 7.85 -1.13
C ALA A 82 9.59 8.19 -2.05
N ALA A 83 10.74 7.54 -1.86
CA ALA A 83 11.90 7.70 -2.73
C ALA A 83 11.64 7.19 -4.17
N SER A 84 10.94 6.05 -4.31
CA SER A 84 10.69 5.41 -5.61
C SER A 84 9.81 6.26 -6.53
N VAL A 85 8.88 7.03 -5.96
CA VAL A 85 8.01 7.93 -6.75
C VAL A 85 8.54 9.37 -6.79
N ASN A 86 9.73 9.64 -6.22
CA ASN A 86 10.32 10.98 -6.05
C ASN A 86 9.31 11.93 -5.40
N ALA A 87 8.70 11.51 -4.29
CA ALA A 87 7.60 12.21 -3.65
C ALA A 87 7.98 13.64 -3.25
N GLN A 88 7.16 14.61 -3.65
CA GLN A 88 7.26 16.02 -3.31
C GLN A 88 6.10 16.47 -2.42
N THR A 89 4.95 15.85 -2.59
CA THR A 89 3.73 16.21 -1.85
C THR A 89 3.07 14.95 -1.31
N VAL A 90 3.02 14.86 0.01
CA VAL A 90 2.44 13.72 0.72
C VAL A 90 1.33 14.19 1.64
N VAL A 91 0.22 13.46 1.67
CA VAL A 91 -0.83 13.57 2.70
C VAL A 91 -0.78 12.34 3.59
N GLU A 92 -0.79 12.56 4.89
CA GLU A 92 -0.89 11.53 5.91
C GLU A 92 -2.16 11.75 6.74
N VAL A 93 -2.89 10.68 6.99
CA VAL A 93 -4.03 10.65 7.89
C VAL A 93 -3.68 9.72 9.06
N GLY A 94 -3.63 10.29 10.25
CA GLY A 94 -3.06 9.67 11.44
C GLY A 94 -1.60 10.10 11.63
N THR A 95 -1.39 11.24 12.32
CA THR A 95 -0.05 11.77 12.60
C THR A 95 0.67 10.96 13.67
N GLY A 96 -0.09 10.52 14.70
CA GLY A 96 0.50 9.93 15.90
C GLY A 96 1.63 10.80 16.45
N THR A 97 2.71 10.19 16.90
CA THR A 97 3.91 10.91 17.38
C THR A 97 4.93 11.21 16.28
N GLY A 98 4.56 11.00 14.99
CA GLY A 98 5.35 11.41 13.83
C GLY A 98 6.31 10.36 13.27
N VAL A 99 6.22 9.09 13.68
CA VAL A 99 7.12 8.03 13.18
C VAL A 99 6.92 7.76 11.70
N SER A 100 5.68 7.60 11.25
CA SER A 100 5.32 7.40 9.83
C SER A 100 5.66 8.62 8.99
N GLY A 101 5.31 9.82 9.48
CA GLY A 101 5.66 11.08 8.82
C GLY A 101 7.17 11.27 8.66
N ALA A 102 7.98 10.90 9.67
CA ALA A 102 9.44 10.94 9.59
C ALA A 102 9.98 9.95 8.54
N ALA A 103 9.42 8.75 8.46
CA ALA A 103 9.78 7.77 7.44
C ALA A 103 9.48 8.31 6.02
N LEU A 104 8.28 8.86 5.80
CA LEU A 104 7.90 9.50 4.53
C LEU A 104 8.85 10.65 4.17
N LEU A 105 9.07 11.60 5.10
CA LEU A 105 9.96 12.75 4.90
C LEU A 105 11.38 12.34 4.53
N SER A 106 11.90 11.26 5.13
CA SER A 106 13.26 10.77 4.83
C SER A 106 13.41 10.17 3.44
N GLY A 107 12.30 9.74 2.80
CA GLY A 107 12.27 9.24 1.43
C GLY A 107 11.84 10.28 0.40
N MET A 108 11.27 11.40 0.82
CA MET A 108 10.84 12.49 -0.07
C MET A 108 12.04 13.30 -0.57
N THR A 109 11.80 14.07 -1.63
CA THR A 109 12.79 15.06 -2.10
C THR A 109 13.06 16.14 -1.04
N ASP A 110 14.22 16.82 -1.12
CA ASP A 110 14.63 17.83 -0.13
C ASP A 110 13.63 19.00 -0.01
N ALA A 111 12.92 19.33 -1.07
CA ALA A 111 11.88 20.36 -1.07
C ALA A 111 10.46 19.80 -0.81
N GLY A 112 10.34 18.50 -0.56
CA GLY A 112 9.04 17.85 -0.39
C GLY A 112 8.31 18.28 0.88
N VAL A 113 6.98 18.35 0.83
CA VAL A 113 6.12 18.78 1.93
C VAL A 113 5.16 17.67 2.34
N LEU A 114 5.21 17.32 3.61
CA LEU A 114 4.26 16.43 4.26
C LEU A 114 3.11 17.26 4.86
N THR A 115 1.87 16.97 4.47
CA THR A 115 0.66 17.44 5.15
C THR A 115 0.12 16.28 5.99
N SER A 116 0.15 16.41 7.32
CA SER A 116 -0.28 15.36 8.23
C SER A 116 -1.48 15.80 9.06
N ILE A 117 -2.51 14.96 9.13
CA ILE A 117 -3.83 15.25 9.70
C ILE A 117 -4.06 14.30 10.87
N ASP A 118 -4.43 14.86 12.02
CA ASP A 118 -4.81 14.08 13.21
C ASP A 118 -5.91 14.81 13.99
N VAL A 119 -6.79 14.05 14.63
CA VAL A 119 -7.82 14.62 15.50
C VAL A 119 -7.26 15.04 16.86
N GLU A 120 -6.16 14.40 17.30
CA GLU A 120 -5.55 14.62 18.60
C GLU A 120 -4.44 15.67 18.52
N ALA A 121 -4.70 16.84 19.08
CA ALA A 121 -3.74 17.94 19.09
C ALA A 121 -2.45 17.59 19.85
N GLU A 122 -2.50 16.73 20.85
CA GLU A 122 -1.34 16.31 21.63
C GLU A 122 -0.43 15.39 20.77
N HIS A 123 -0.98 14.50 19.95
CA HIS A 123 -0.21 13.72 18.98
C HIS A 123 0.59 14.66 18.07
N GLN A 124 -0.06 15.65 17.50
CA GLN A 124 0.61 16.61 16.61
C GLN A 124 1.64 17.50 17.30
N ARG A 125 1.46 17.77 18.60
CA ARG A 125 2.47 18.49 19.37
C ARG A 125 3.76 17.65 19.47
N VAL A 126 3.63 16.37 19.81
CA VAL A 126 4.76 15.44 19.90
C VAL A 126 5.39 15.22 18.53
N ALA A 127 4.59 15.03 17.48
CA ALA A 127 5.09 14.87 16.11
C ALA A 127 5.92 16.08 15.65
N ARG A 128 5.49 17.30 16.00
CA ARG A 128 6.25 18.51 15.69
C ARG A 128 7.62 18.54 16.37
N GLU A 129 7.70 18.08 17.63
CA GLU A 129 8.96 17.94 18.35
C GLU A 129 9.86 16.90 17.67
N THR A 130 9.28 15.74 17.32
CA THR A 130 9.99 14.67 16.60
C THR A 130 10.56 15.18 15.27
N PHE A 131 9.72 15.84 14.45
CA PHE A 131 10.16 16.39 13.15
C PHE A 131 11.25 17.44 13.31
N THR A 132 11.10 18.34 14.27
CA THR A 132 12.10 19.39 14.54
C THR A 132 13.43 18.76 14.97
N ALA A 133 13.42 17.77 15.87
CA ALA A 133 14.63 17.08 16.32
C ALA A 133 15.33 16.31 15.17
N LEU A 134 14.57 15.84 14.17
CA LEU A 134 15.10 15.22 12.96
C LEU A 134 15.54 16.25 11.89
N GLY A 135 15.40 17.55 12.15
CA GLY A 135 15.79 18.61 11.21
C GLY A 135 14.72 19.02 10.19
N TYR A 136 13.48 18.53 10.33
CA TYR A 136 12.37 18.94 9.48
C TYR A 136 11.61 20.10 10.12
N ASP A 137 11.60 21.24 9.47
CA ASP A 137 10.92 22.46 9.95
C ASP A 137 9.50 22.61 9.35
N HIS A 138 8.88 23.75 9.66
CA HIS A 138 7.54 24.10 9.19
C HIS A 138 7.44 24.30 7.67
N THR A 139 8.54 24.40 6.95
CA THR A 139 8.52 24.47 5.48
C THR A 139 8.33 23.09 4.86
N ARG A 140 8.77 22.03 5.56
CA ARG A 140 8.66 20.64 5.18
C ARG A 140 7.43 19.92 5.76
N THR A 141 6.82 20.49 6.83
CA THR A 141 5.75 19.84 7.59
C THR A 141 4.56 20.77 7.81
N ARG A 142 3.38 20.34 7.38
CA ARG A 142 2.11 21.01 7.64
C ARG A 142 1.24 20.10 8.51
N LEU A 143 1.12 20.40 9.79
CA LEU A 143 0.28 19.67 10.74
C LEU A 143 -1.09 20.33 10.84
N ILE A 144 -2.16 19.55 10.61
CA ILE A 144 -3.55 20.02 10.61
C ILE A 144 -4.34 19.24 11.64
N ALA A 145 -4.75 19.91 12.74
CA ALA A 145 -5.65 19.31 13.72
C ALA A 145 -7.08 19.30 13.19
N GLY A 146 -7.69 18.13 13.08
CA GLY A 146 -9.05 17.96 12.61
C GLY A 146 -9.34 16.56 12.07
N ARG A 147 -10.62 16.31 11.78
CA ARG A 147 -11.04 15.05 11.19
C ARG A 147 -10.60 14.96 9.73
N ALA A 148 -10.10 13.80 9.31
CA ALA A 148 -9.66 13.58 7.93
C ALA A 148 -10.75 13.92 6.91
N LEU A 149 -11.97 13.47 7.13
CA LEU A 149 -13.10 13.68 6.22
C LEU A 149 -13.57 15.15 6.12
N ASP A 150 -13.18 16.01 7.06
CA ASP A 150 -13.42 17.45 6.99
C ASP A 150 -12.27 18.22 6.30
N VAL A 151 -11.06 17.68 6.36
CA VAL A 151 -9.84 18.31 5.81
C VAL A 151 -9.59 17.88 4.36
N LEU A 152 -9.63 16.57 4.06
CA LEU A 152 -9.31 16.03 2.74
C LEU A 152 -10.11 16.70 1.61
N PRO A 153 -11.43 16.99 1.73
CA PRO A 153 -12.19 17.66 0.67
C PRO A 153 -11.70 19.06 0.30
N ARG A 154 -10.92 19.71 1.18
CA ARG A 154 -10.37 21.06 0.95
C ARG A 154 -8.99 21.06 0.29
N LEU A 155 -8.39 19.87 0.15
CA LEU A 155 -7.09 19.71 -0.48
C LEU A 155 -7.23 19.68 -2.01
N SER A 156 -6.16 20.05 -2.71
CA SER A 156 -6.13 20.19 -4.17
C SER A 156 -6.22 18.84 -4.87
N ASP A 157 -6.92 18.79 -6.00
CA ASP A 157 -7.04 17.62 -6.86
C ASP A 157 -5.73 17.32 -7.59
N ALA A 158 -5.43 16.04 -7.78
CA ALA A 158 -4.29 15.52 -8.55
C ALA A 158 -2.93 16.15 -8.17
N ALA A 159 -2.78 16.54 -6.89
CA ALA A 159 -1.63 17.30 -6.41
C ALA A 159 -0.67 16.48 -5.53
N TYR A 160 -1.03 15.25 -5.17
CA TYR A 160 -0.28 14.48 -4.20
C TYR A 160 0.34 13.22 -4.80
N ASP A 161 1.57 12.93 -4.37
CA ASP A 161 2.31 11.74 -4.77
C ASP A 161 1.91 10.52 -3.95
N ILE A 162 1.63 10.75 -2.65
CA ILE A 162 1.24 9.69 -1.71
C ILE A 162 0.11 10.21 -0.81
N LEU A 163 -0.87 9.34 -0.57
CA LEU A 163 -1.80 9.41 0.54
C LEU A 163 -1.56 8.18 1.43
N PHE A 164 -1.03 8.40 2.63
CA PHE A 164 -0.87 7.37 3.66
C PHE A 164 -1.97 7.48 4.70
N VAL A 165 -2.54 6.34 5.11
CA VAL A 165 -3.69 6.27 6.01
C VAL A 165 -3.44 5.25 7.12
N ASP A 166 -3.35 5.76 8.36
CA ASP A 166 -3.30 4.98 9.58
C ASP A 166 -4.13 5.66 10.67
N ALA A 167 -5.44 5.52 10.58
CA ALA A 167 -6.42 6.16 11.45
C ALA A 167 -7.59 5.22 11.75
N ASP A 168 -8.77 5.76 12.08
CA ASP A 168 -10.00 4.98 12.29
C ASP A 168 -10.32 4.15 11.04
N LYS A 169 -10.33 2.83 11.20
CA LYS A 169 -10.51 1.89 10.08
C LYS A 169 -11.89 2.02 9.44
N THR A 170 -12.90 2.48 10.20
CA THR A 170 -14.26 2.69 9.67
C THR A 170 -14.33 3.85 8.68
N GLU A 171 -13.39 4.79 8.71
CA GLU A 171 -13.30 5.92 7.77
C GLU A 171 -12.55 5.56 6.45
N TYR A 172 -11.84 4.41 6.39
CA TYR A 172 -11.02 4.02 5.23
C TYR A 172 -11.78 4.01 3.89
N PRO A 173 -13.02 3.48 3.77
CA PRO A 173 -13.75 3.54 2.51
C PRO A 173 -14.01 4.96 2.00
N ALA A 174 -14.34 5.89 2.91
CA ALA A 174 -14.56 7.30 2.59
C ALA A 174 -13.24 8.02 2.22
N ILE A 175 -12.14 7.67 2.89
CA ILE A 175 -10.81 8.19 2.57
C ILE A 175 -10.33 7.66 1.21
N LEU A 176 -10.59 6.40 0.87
CA LEU A 176 -10.28 5.84 -0.45
C LEU A 176 -10.98 6.63 -1.58
N ALA A 177 -12.24 7.04 -1.37
CA ALA A 177 -12.96 7.87 -2.33
C ALA A 177 -12.26 9.23 -2.56
N GLN A 178 -11.62 9.81 -1.53
CA GLN A 178 -10.80 11.02 -1.66
C GLN A 178 -9.46 10.73 -2.33
N ALA A 179 -8.85 9.57 -2.10
CA ALA A 179 -7.53 9.21 -2.65
C ALA A 179 -7.50 9.37 -4.17
N LYS A 180 -8.54 8.90 -4.87
CA LYS A 180 -8.64 8.95 -6.34
C LYS A 180 -8.67 10.38 -6.89
N ARG A 181 -9.20 11.32 -6.11
CA ARG A 181 -9.23 12.75 -6.48
C ARG A 181 -7.90 13.45 -6.16
N LEU A 182 -7.33 13.15 -5.00
CA LEU A 182 -6.15 13.85 -4.47
C LEU A 182 -4.86 13.45 -5.19
N LEU A 183 -4.75 12.16 -5.54
CA LEU A 183 -3.52 11.64 -6.11
C LEU A 183 -3.37 12.01 -7.59
N ARG A 184 -2.14 12.33 -7.97
CA ARG A 184 -1.77 12.39 -9.38
C ARG A 184 -1.71 10.98 -9.98
N VAL A 185 -1.72 10.89 -11.30
CA VAL A 185 -1.42 9.63 -12.01
C VAL A 185 -0.04 9.11 -11.59
N GLY A 186 0.05 7.83 -11.24
CA GLY A 186 1.24 7.20 -10.69
C GLY A 186 1.44 7.46 -9.19
N GLY A 187 0.56 8.24 -8.54
CA GLY A 187 0.56 8.42 -7.10
C GLY A 187 0.09 7.18 -6.35
N LEU A 188 0.43 7.08 -5.07
CA LEU A 188 0.18 5.91 -4.23
C LEU A 188 -0.84 6.21 -3.14
N ALA A 189 -1.89 5.38 -3.05
CA ALA A 189 -2.72 5.24 -1.86
C ALA A 189 -2.16 4.09 -1.02
N ILE A 190 -1.89 4.34 0.25
CA ILE A 190 -1.29 3.38 1.17
C ILE A 190 -2.14 3.32 2.43
N PHE A 191 -2.64 2.13 2.78
CA PHE A 191 -3.45 1.90 3.98
C PHE A 191 -2.75 0.91 4.90
N ASP A 192 -2.55 1.29 6.16
CA ASP A 192 -1.91 0.43 7.17
C ASP A 192 -2.93 -0.39 7.96
N ASN A 193 -2.43 -1.47 8.59
CA ASN A 193 -3.16 -2.45 9.41
C ASN A 193 -4.33 -3.14 8.68
N VAL A 194 -4.22 -3.35 7.37
CA VAL A 194 -5.32 -3.92 6.58
C VAL A 194 -5.57 -5.38 6.94
N LEU A 195 -4.57 -6.14 7.42
CA LEU A 195 -4.78 -7.52 7.89
C LEU A 195 -5.50 -7.59 9.24
N TRP A 196 -5.43 -6.54 10.05
CA TRP A 196 -6.18 -6.36 11.30
C TRP A 196 -6.07 -7.54 12.26
N GLY A 197 -4.83 -7.92 12.59
CA GLY A 197 -4.55 -9.10 13.42
C GLY A 197 -5.05 -10.40 12.81
N GLY A 198 -5.08 -10.50 11.46
CA GLY A 198 -5.60 -11.66 10.73
C GLY A 198 -7.12 -11.69 10.53
N ARG A 199 -7.87 -10.74 11.11
CA ARG A 199 -9.35 -10.69 11.01
C ARG A 199 -9.83 -10.47 9.58
N LEU A 200 -9.05 -9.78 8.74
CA LEU A 200 -9.40 -9.60 7.32
C LEU A 200 -9.70 -10.93 6.63
N ALA A 201 -8.87 -11.96 6.89
CA ALA A 201 -8.97 -13.27 6.26
C ALA A 201 -10.03 -14.19 6.90
N ASP A 202 -10.44 -13.92 8.14
CA ASP A 202 -11.43 -14.71 8.87
C ASP A 202 -12.85 -14.28 8.52
N ALA A 203 -13.54 -15.06 7.69
CA ALA A 203 -14.91 -14.78 7.26
C ALA A 203 -15.94 -14.71 8.41
N ALA A 204 -15.61 -15.18 9.62
CA ALA A 204 -16.48 -15.10 10.78
C ALA A 204 -16.46 -13.70 11.43
N GLN A 205 -15.40 -12.92 11.26
CA GLN A 205 -15.29 -11.57 11.79
C GLN A 205 -16.24 -10.60 11.06
N ARG A 206 -17.04 -9.87 11.84
CA ARG A 206 -18.10 -8.98 11.33
C ARG A 206 -18.11 -7.62 12.02
N ASP A 207 -17.10 -7.30 12.82
CA ASP A 207 -16.94 -5.96 13.38
C ASP A 207 -16.81 -4.89 12.30
N ALA A 208 -17.18 -3.65 12.64
CA ALA A 208 -17.27 -2.55 11.68
C ALA A 208 -15.92 -2.27 11.00
N GLU A 209 -14.82 -2.34 11.74
CA GLU A 209 -13.48 -2.11 11.26
C GLU A 209 -13.06 -3.19 10.23
N THR A 210 -13.30 -4.47 10.56
CA THR A 210 -12.98 -5.59 9.65
C THR A 210 -13.80 -5.51 8.37
N VAL A 211 -15.08 -5.12 8.46
CA VAL A 211 -15.94 -4.93 7.27
C VAL A 211 -15.41 -3.78 6.41
N ALA A 212 -15.10 -2.63 7.00
CA ALA A 212 -14.57 -1.47 6.30
C ALA A 212 -13.24 -1.80 5.57
N LEU A 213 -12.33 -2.53 6.23
CA LEU A 213 -11.07 -2.96 5.61
C LEU A 213 -11.29 -3.92 4.43
N ARG A 214 -12.25 -4.84 4.53
CA ARG A 214 -12.64 -5.70 3.41
C ARG A 214 -13.22 -4.90 2.25
N ASP A 215 -14.06 -3.91 2.55
CA ASP A 215 -14.67 -3.06 1.53
C ASP A 215 -13.59 -2.27 0.78
N VAL A 216 -12.60 -1.71 1.48
CA VAL A 216 -11.45 -1.03 0.85
C VAL A 216 -10.65 -1.98 -0.03
N ALA A 217 -10.26 -3.15 0.50
CA ALA A 217 -9.48 -4.13 -0.25
C ALA A 217 -10.24 -4.62 -1.50
N ALA A 218 -11.55 -4.84 -1.38
CA ALA A 218 -12.40 -5.25 -2.50
C ALA A 218 -12.57 -4.12 -3.53
N ALA A 219 -12.82 -2.88 -3.07
CA ALA A 219 -13.00 -1.72 -3.94
C ALA A 219 -11.74 -1.43 -4.78
N VAL A 220 -10.57 -1.41 -4.14
CA VAL A 220 -9.29 -1.18 -4.83
C VAL A 220 -8.99 -2.30 -5.83
N ARG A 221 -9.32 -3.55 -5.50
CA ARG A 221 -9.08 -4.70 -6.39
C ARG A 221 -10.04 -4.73 -7.57
N ALA A 222 -11.26 -4.22 -7.42
CA ALA A 222 -12.31 -4.24 -8.45
C ALA A 222 -12.23 -3.04 -9.41
N ASP A 223 -11.49 -2.01 -9.09
CA ASP A 223 -11.41 -0.77 -9.87
C ASP A 223 -10.14 -0.77 -10.73
N ASP A 224 -10.29 -0.82 -12.04
CA ASP A 224 -9.21 -0.88 -13.03
C ASP A 224 -8.29 0.37 -13.01
N ASP A 225 -8.73 1.47 -12.41
CA ASP A 225 -7.90 2.67 -12.22
C ASP A 225 -6.81 2.44 -11.16
N TRP A 226 -6.88 1.37 -10.36
CA TRP A 226 -5.86 1.02 -9.37
C TRP A 226 -4.97 -0.14 -9.82
N MET A 227 -3.72 -0.09 -9.39
CA MET A 227 -2.78 -1.21 -9.46
C MET A 227 -2.37 -1.58 -8.02
N PRO A 228 -3.09 -2.51 -7.37
CA PRO A 228 -2.90 -2.80 -5.95
C PRO A 228 -1.87 -3.90 -5.68
N ALA A 229 -1.27 -3.81 -4.48
CA ALA A 229 -0.55 -4.89 -3.83
C ALA A 229 -0.92 -4.92 -2.35
N LEU A 230 -1.25 -6.11 -1.82
CA LEU A 230 -1.44 -6.34 -0.39
C LEU A 230 -0.22 -7.08 0.16
N LEU A 231 0.48 -6.45 1.09
CA LEU A 231 1.77 -6.90 1.61
C LEU A 231 1.62 -7.31 3.07
N THR A 232 2.34 -8.35 3.47
CA THR A 232 2.38 -8.85 4.87
C THR A 232 3.46 -8.14 5.69
N VAL A 233 3.59 -6.81 5.54
CA VAL A 233 4.50 -5.97 6.32
C VAL A 233 3.72 -5.32 7.46
N GLY A 234 4.26 -5.34 8.67
CA GLY A 234 3.51 -4.93 9.87
C GLY A 234 2.23 -5.75 10.03
N ASP A 235 1.12 -5.10 10.32
CA ASP A 235 -0.22 -5.72 10.34
C ASP A 235 -0.94 -5.61 8.98
N GLY A 236 -0.17 -5.65 7.89
CA GLY A 236 -0.66 -5.62 6.52
C GLY A 236 -0.73 -4.23 5.91
N LEU A 237 -0.02 -4.03 4.81
CA LEU A 237 0.00 -2.77 4.07
C LEU A 237 -0.65 -2.97 2.70
N LEU A 238 -1.75 -2.27 2.44
CA LEU A 238 -2.35 -2.18 1.10
C LEU A 238 -1.77 -0.98 0.39
N VAL A 239 -1.06 -1.22 -0.70
CA VAL A 239 -0.47 -0.17 -1.57
C VAL A 239 -1.17 -0.22 -2.91
N ALA A 240 -1.66 0.90 -3.41
CA ALA A 240 -2.32 0.99 -4.71
C ALA A 240 -1.82 2.21 -5.49
N SER A 241 -1.31 1.99 -6.69
CA SER A 241 -0.92 3.07 -7.60
C SER A 241 -2.09 3.48 -8.49
N LEU A 242 -2.36 4.79 -8.61
CA LEU A 242 -3.40 5.33 -9.49
C LEU A 242 -2.91 5.30 -10.94
N ARG A 243 -3.63 4.60 -11.81
CA ARG A 243 -3.33 4.53 -13.24
C ARG A 243 -3.89 5.74 -13.98
N GLY A 244 -3.18 6.20 -15.00
CA GLY A 244 -3.77 7.08 -16.00
C GLY A 244 -4.74 6.28 -16.88
N ARG A 245 -5.89 6.84 -17.17
CA ARG A 245 -6.73 6.31 -18.25
C ARG A 245 -6.02 6.57 -19.56
N SER A 246 -5.73 5.50 -20.29
CA SER A 246 -5.23 5.57 -21.66
C SER A 246 -6.34 5.98 -22.63
#